data_a364239dd0f58e27be56dc14c94821a4
#
_entry.id   a364239dd0f58e27be56dc14c94821a4
#
_cell.length_a   1.000
_cell.length_b   1.000
_cell.length_c   1.000
_cell.angle_alpha   90.00
_cell.angle_beta   90.00
_cell.angle_gamma   90.00
#
_symmetry.space_group_name_H-M   'P 1'
#
loop_
_entity.id
_entity.type
_entity.pdbx_description
1 polymer ?
#
loop_
_entity_poly.entity_id
_entity_poly.type
_entity_poly.pdbx_seq_one_letter_code
_entity_poly.pdbx_strand_id
1 'polypeptide(L)'
;RIELAYGLNKTGDDGTRKANDKIYLNTNYGYAIAKSWYASAFATFQTQFSPGYDYSVNKDIAISEFMAPAYLTTGLGFTYDPGKIFTIVLSPAAWRGTFVLNDRLSDEGAYGVDPGKHLLSSFSANLEGEAKYEFLKNMTVYSRLDLYSDYLHKPLNIDVNWEVQVNMIINKWFSTTLTTNLMYDDDVKIVQKDGTKGARVQFKEILGVGVQFNF
;
A
#
# COMPACT_ATOMS: atom_id res chain seq x y z
N ARG A 1 -6.04 11.02 -7.75
CA ARG A 1 -6.81 9.84 -7.36
C ARG A 1 -7.35 10.01 -5.95
N ILE A 2 -8.63 9.75 -5.77
CA ILE A 2 -9.29 9.76 -4.46
C ILE A 2 -9.94 8.40 -4.28
N GLU A 3 -9.64 7.72 -3.17
CA GLU A 3 -10.30 6.48 -2.77
C GLU A 3 -10.88 6.67 -1.37
N LEU A 4 -12.16 6.46 -1.26
CA LEU A 4 -12.88 6.46 0.02
C LEU A 4 -13.56 5.10 0.14
N ALA A 5 -13.27 4.39 1.21
CA ALA A 5 -13.88 3.09 1.48
C ALA A 5 -14.31 3.02 2.94
N TYR A 6 -15.51 2.53 3.17
CA TYR A 6 -16.02 2.21 4.50
C TYR A 6 -16.88 0.97 4.41
N GLY A 7 -16.52 -0.06 5.12
CA GLY A 7 -17.20 -1.35 5.09
C GLY A 7 -17.36 -1.94 6.48
N LEU A 8 -18.51 -2.52 6.70
CA LEU A 8 -18.85 -3.22 7.92
C LEU A 8 -19.12 -4.69 7.60
N ASN A 9 -18.73 -5.58 8.49
CA ASN A 9 -19.01 -7.00 8.43
C ASN A 9 -19.75 -7.44 9.70
N LYS A 10 -20.71 -8.33 9.55
CA LYS A 10 -21.40 -8.99 10.66
C LYS A 10 -21.33 -10.50 10.47
N THR A 11 -20.70 -11.21 11.41
CA THR A 11 -20.54 -12.66 11.36
C THR A 11 -21.14 -13.27 12.61
N GLY A 12 -22.25 -14.02 12.45
CA GLY A 12 -22.95 -14.66 13.56
C GLY A 12 -23.37 -13.67 14.65
N ASP A 13 -23.14 -14.02 15.90
CA ASP A 13 -23.48 -13.24 17.08
C ASP A 13 -22.39 -12.23 17.52
N ASP A 14 -21.28 -12.16 16.80
CA ASP A 14 -20.12 -11.33 17.14
C ASP A 14 -20.35 -9.81 17.01
N GLY A 15 -21.54 -9.41 16.58
CA GLY A 15 -21.86 -7.99 16.33
C GLY A 15 -21.29 -7.48 15.00
N THR A 16 -21.46 -6.19 14.77
CA THR A 16 -20.96 -5.54 13.56
C THR A 16 -19.55 -5.05 13.80
N ARG A 17 -18.62 -5.44 12.91
CA ARG A 17 -17.20 -5.09 12.96
C ARG A 17 -16.81 -4.31 11.71
N LYS A 18 -15.86 -3.40 11.86
CA LYS A 18 -15.27 -2.68 10.73
C LYS A 18 -14.44 -3.66 9.90
N ALA A 19 -14.73 -3.76 8.61
CA ALA A 19 -14.06 -4.63 7.65
C ALA A 19 -13.13 -3.86 6.70
N ASN A 20 -13.49 -2.60 6.40
CA ASN A 20 -12.70 -1.73 5.56
C ASN A 20 -12.90 -0.28 6.01
N ASP A 21 -11.82 0.50 6.01
CA ASP A 21 -11.87 1.91 6.37
C ASP A 21 -10.64 2.61 5.81
N LYS A 22 -10.82 3.44 4.79
CA LYS A 22 -9.73 4.06 4.07
C LYS A 22 -10.12 5.42 3.53
N ILE A 23 -9.27 6.39 3.78
CA ILE A 23 -9.20 7.67 3.06
C ILE A 23 -7.84 7.66 2.38
N TYR A 24 -7.82 7.72 1.06
CA TYR A 24 -6.60 7.75 0.28
C TYR A 24 -6.69 8.83 -0.78
N LEU A 25 -5.72 9.74 -0.76
CA LEU A 25 -5.57 10.81 -1.75
C LEU A 25 -4.18 10.67 -2.37
N ASN A 26 -4.12 10.72 -3.70
CA ASN A 26 -2.85 10.72 -4.42
C ASN A 26 -2.90 11.79 -5.50
N THR A 27 -1.84 12.56 -5.61
CA THR A 27 -1.63 13.51 -6.69
C THR A 27 -0.21 13.37 -7.22
N ASN A 28 -0.09 13.45 -8.55
CA ASN A 28 1.19 13.44 -9.23
C ASN A 28 1.18 14.53 -10.29
N TYR A 29 2.23 15.33 -10.31
CA TYR A 29 2.47 16.36 -11.31
C TYR A 29 3.75 16.05 -12.06
N GLY A 30 3.68 15.96 -13.39
CA GLY A 30 4.81 15.72 -14.27
C GLY A 30 5.04 16.88 -15.23
N TYR A 31 6.26 17.38 -15.28
CA TYR A 31 6.71 18.34 -16.26
C TYR A 31 7.61 17.66 -17.29
N ALA A 32 7.23 17.67 -18.56
CA ALA A 32 7.97 17.02 -19.64
C ALA A 32 9.35 17.71 -19.86
N ILE A 33 10.43 16.93 -19.68
CA ILE A 33 11.81 17.39 -19.84
C ILE A 33 12.48 16.82 -21.09
N ALA A 34 12.03 15.64 -21.54
CA ALA A 34 12.47 15.01 -22.78
C ALA A 34 11.39 14.05 -23.27
N LYS A 35 11.60 13.39 -24.43
CA LYS A 35 10.68 12.37 -24.92
C LYS A 35 10.52 11.26 -23.88
N SER A 36 9.30 11.03 -23.42
CA SER A 36 8.92 10.03 -22.40
C SER A 36 9.54 10.25 -21.01
N TRP A 37 10.22 11.36 -20.76
CA TRP A 37 10.78 11.70 -19.47
C TRP A 37 10.13 12.94 -18.89
N TYR A 38 9.79 12.84 -17.61
CA TYR A 38 9.15 13.92 -16.85
C TYR A 38 9.90 14.14 -15.54
N ALA A 39 10.13 15.40 -15.17
CA ALA A 39 10.40 15.75 -13.78
C ALA A 39 9.07 15.69 -13.04
N SER A 40 9.04 14.97 -11.93
CA SER A 40 7.78 14.63 -11.24
C SER A 40 7.80 15.08 -9.78
N ALA A 41 6.64 15.53 -9.31
CA ALA A 41 6.37 15.75 -7.90
C ALA A 41 5.08 15.01 -7.52
N PHE A 42 5.09 14.32 -6.40
CA PHE A 42 3.92 13.59 -5.93
C PHE A 42 3.62 13.87 -4.47
N ALA A 43 2.37 13.69 -4.10
CA ALA A 43 1.92 13.65 -2.73
C ALA A 43 0.83 12.58 -2.56
N THR A 44 1.01 11.76 -1.53
CA THR A 44 0.05 10.72 -1.15
C THR A 44 -0.32 10.91 0.30
N PHE A 45 -1.61 10.96 0.59
CA PHE A 45 -2.14 11.02 1.95
C PHE A 45 -3.06 9.83 2.19
N GLN A 46 -2.87 9.15 3.32
CA GLN A 46 -3.69 8.03 3.71
C GLN A 46 -4.03 8.09 5.20
N THR A 47 -5.31 7.87 5.52
CA THR A 47 -5.79 7.66 6.89
C THR A 47 -7.10 6.86 6.86
N GLN A 48 -7.85 6.86 7.94
CA GLN A 48 -9.14 6.20 8.10
C GLN A 48 -10.18 7.16 8.68
N PHE A 49 -11.47 6.79 8.61
CA PHE A 49 -12.57 7.62 9.10
C PHE A 49 -12.86 7.43 10.59
N SER A 50 -12.77 6.19 11.07
CA SER A 50 -13.33 5.80 12.36
C SER A 50 -12.35 4.96 13.18
N PRO A 51 -12.55 4.82 14.51
CA PRO A 51 -11.73 3.96 15.34
C PRO A 51 -11.69 2.51 14.83
N GLY A 52 -10.51 1.91 14.90
CA GLY A 52 -10.27 0.48 14.66
C GLY A 52 -9.96 -0.23 15.96
N TYR A 53 -10.34 -1.50 16.07
CA TYR A 53 -10.19 -2.30 17.27
C TYR A 53 -9.57 -3.64 16.97
N ASP A 54 -8.72 -4.14 17.87
CA ASP A 54 -8.30 -5.53 17.84
C ASP A 54 -9.29 -6.38 18.67
N TYR A 55 -10.26 -6.95 17.98
CA TYR A 55 -11.32 -7.75 18.61
C TYR A 55 -10.81 -9.04 19.25
N SER A 56 -9.59 -9.46 18.98
CA SER A 56 -8.97 -10.64 19.58
C SER A 56 -8.35 -10.33 20.94
N VAL A 57 -7.98 -9.06 21.19
CA VAL A 57 -7.32 -8.60 22.41
C VAL A 57 -8.28 -7.79 23.27
N ASN A 58 -8.80 -6.70 22.73
CA ASN A 58 -9.72 -5.81 23.45
C ASN A 58 -10.60 -5.04 22.45
N LYS A 59 -11.90 -5.21 22.56
CA LYS A 59 -12.88 -4.55 21.69
C LYS A 59 -13.25 -3.13 22.11
N ASP A 60 -12.84 -2.70 23.30
CA ASP A 60 -13.24 -1.41 23.88
C ASP A 60 -12.11 -0.35 23.76
N ILE A 61 -10.88 -0.79 23.45
CA ILE A 61 -9.73 0.10 23.29
C ILE A 61 -9.36 0.18 21.81
N ALA A 62 -9.52 1.36 21.22
CA ALA A 62 -9.17 1.59 19.83
C ALA A 62 -7.65 1.47 19.63
N ILE A 63 -7.23 0.71 18.63
CA ILE A 63 -5.82 0.60 18.22
C ILE A 63 -5.47 1.60 17.12
N SER A 64 -6.48 2.21 16.49
CA SER A 64 -6.31 3.23 15.45
C SER A 64 -7.55 4.12 15.40
N GLU A 65 -7.41 5.35 14.86
CA GLU A 65 -8.53 6.25 14.60
C GLU A 65 -8.18 7.27 13.49
N PHE A 66 -9.06 8.22 13.23
CA PHE A 66 -8.77 9.29 12.27
C PHE A 66 -7.50 10.05 12.67
N MET A 67 -6.55 10.20 11.72
CA MET A 67 -5.22 10.78 11.92
C MET A 67 -4.34 10.05 12.97
N ALA A 68 -4.67 8.82 13.32
CA ALA A 68 -3.88 7.97 14.21
C ALA A 68 -4.01 6.48 13.80
N PRO A 69 -3.28 6.04 12.72
CA PRO A 69 -2.27 6.81 11.99
C PRO A 69 -2.83 7.60 10.80
N ALA A 70 -2.11 8.64 10.40
CA ALA A 70 -2.16 9.18 9.06
C ALA A 70 -0.76 9.20 8.44
N TYR A 71 -0.68 8.90 7.16
CA TYR A 71 0.56 8.89 6.40
C TYR A 71 0.51 9.96 5.31
N LEU A 72 1.48 10.85 5.32
CA LEU A 72 1.71 11.80 4.23
C LEU A 72 3.07 11.51 3.61
N THR A 73 3.08 11.14 2.35
CA THR A 73 4.32 10.94 1.59
C THR A 73 4.37 11.97 0.48
N THR A 74 5.46 12.70 0.39
CA THR A 74 5.72 13.66 -0.70
C THR A 74 7.09 13.40 -1.27
N GLY A 75 7.26 13.61 -2.58
CA GLY A 75 8.56 13.38 -3.19
C GLY A 75 8.74 14.11 -4.50
N LEU A 76 10.02 14.25 -4.85
CA LEU A 76 10.48 14.76 -6.13
C LEU A 76 11.26 13.65 -6.85
N GLY A 77 11.07 13.56 -8.15
CA GLY A 77 11.73 12.52 -8.90
C GLY A 77 11.58 12.65 -10.41
N PHE A 78 11.74 11.54 -11.07
CA PHE A 78 11.63 11.42 -12.51
C PHE A 78 10.67 10.28 -12.87
N THR A 79 9.83 10.53 -13.86
CA THR A 79 8.98 9.51 -14.44
C THR A 79 9.43 9.23 -15.86
N TYR A 80 9.62 7.97 -16.16
CA TYR A 80 9.79 7.50 -17.53
C TYR A 80 8.52 6.77 -17.97
N ASP A 81 7.83 7.38 -18.92
CA ASP A 81 6.57 6.87 -19.47
C ASP A 81 6.63 6.90 -21.01
N PRO A 82 7.01 5.79 -21.66
CA PRO A 82 6.96 5.66 -23.11
C PRO A 82 5.55 5.52 -23.67
N GLY A 83 4.52 5.48 -22.81
CA GLY A 83 3.10 5.57 -23.17
C GLY A 83 2.48 4.27 -23.67
N LYS A 84 3.09 3.07 -23.48
CA LYS A 84 2.54 1.83 -24.03
C LYS A 84 2.40 0.68 -23.04
N ILE A 85 3.50 0.24 -22.45
CA ILE A 85 3.53 -1.02 -21.71
C ILE A 85 3.88 -0.80 -20.25
N PHE A 86 4.79 0.12 -19.97
CA PHE A 86 5.28 0.32 -18.62
C PHE A 86 5.53 1.81 -18.30
N THR A 87 5.50 2.12 -17.02
CA THR A 87 5.88 3.39 -16.43
C THR A 87 6.81 3.13 -15.27
N ILE A 88 7.88 3.91 -15.15
CA ILE A 88 8.80 3.85 -14.02
C ILE A 88 8.85 5.23 -13.38
N VAL A 89 8.67 5.28 -12.06
CA VAL A 89 8.82 6.49 -11.24
C VAL A 89 9.98 6.27 -10.29
N LEU A 90 11.01 7.08 -10.40
CA LEU A 90 12.14 7.11 -9.48
C LEU A 90 12.07 8.39 -8.66
N SER A 91 11.94 8.25 -7.37
CA SER A 91 11.89 9.36 -6.41
C SER A 91 13.05 9.25 -5.43
N PRO A 92 14.20 9.83 -5.75
CA PRO A 92 15.38 9.77 -4.88
C PRO A 92 15.26 10.67 -3.65
N ALA A 93 14.29 11.56 -3.63
CA ALA A 93 14.04 12.48 -2.52
C ALA A 93 12.55 12.45 -2.18
N ALA A 94 12.19 11.56 -1.28
CA ALA A 94 10.85 11.49 -0.70
C ALA A 94 10.91 11.71 0.81
N TRP A 95 9.89 12.38 1.32
CA TRP A 95 9.65 12.55 2.74
C TRP A 95 8.35 11.85 3.11
N ARG A 96 8.36 11.10 4.21
CA ARG A 96 7.19 10.44 4.76
C ARG A 96 7.00 10.88 6.20
N GLY A 97 5.83 11.45 6.49
CA GLY A 97 5.38 11.75 7.85
C GLY A 97 4.34 10.71 8.27
N THR A 98 4.57 10.06 9.40
CA THR A 98 3.57 9.25 10.09
C THR A 98 3.03 10.07 11.25
N PHE A 99 1.75 10.41 11.19
CA PHE A 99 1.07 11.21 12.21
C PHE A 99 0.25 10.30 13.12
N VAL A 100 0.37 10.52 14.43
CA VAL A 100 -0.43 9.82 15.46
C VAL A 100 -0.97 10.89 16.40
N LEU A 101 -2.13 11.48 16.03
CA LEU A 101 -2.70 12.63 16.76
C LEU A 101 -3.49 12.24 18.02
N ASN A 102 -3.66 10.95 18.27
CA ASN A 102 -4.24 10.47 19.52
C ASN A 102 -3.16 10.36 20.59
N ASP A 103 -3.33 11.08 21.72
CA ASP A 103 -2.34 11.16 22.79
C ASP A 103 -2.01 9.79 23.39
N ARG A 104 -3.01 8.94 23.65
CA ARG A 104 -2.77 7.60 24.20
C ARG A 104 -1.94 6.74 23.26
N LEU A 105 -2.27 6.70 21.96
CA LEU A 105 -1.51 5.93 20.97
C LEU A 105 -0.10 6.50 20.81
N SER A 106 0.06 7.82 20.90
CA SER A 106 1.36 8.48 20.89
C SER A 106 2.19 8.10 22.12
N ASP A 107 1.62 8.13 23.31
CA ASP A 107 2.31 7.76 24.55
C ASP A 107 2.72 6.28 24.58
N GLU A 108 1.94 5.41 23.92
CA GLU A 108 2.26 3.99 23.73
C GLU A 108 3.34 3.75 22.64
N GLY A 109 3.78 4.79 21.91
CA GLY A 109 4.71 4.67 20.80
C GLY A 109 4.12 3.92 19.59
N ALA A 110 2.79 3.98 19.42
CA ALA A 110 2.12 3.31 18.33
C ALA A 110 2.61 3.82 16.96
N TYR A 111 2.62 2.92 15.95
CA TYR A 111 3.02 3.25 14.57
C TYR A 111 4.46 3.79 14.44
N GLY A 112 5.32 3.51 15.43
CA GLY A 112 6.74 3.86 15.41
C GLY A 112 7.08 5.28 15.85
N VAL A 113 6.11 6.09 16.26
CA VAL A 113 6.42 7.40 16.87
C VAL A 113 7.10 7.20 18.23
N ASP A 114 8.00 8.10 18.60
CA ASP A 114 8.53 8.12 19.95
C ASP A 114 7.39 8.42 20.96
N PRO A 115 7.37 7.78 22.13
CA PRO A 115 6.36 8.05 23.16
C PRO A 115 6.17 9.55 23.44
N GLY A 116 4.93 10.01 23.33
CA GLY A 116 4.55 11.41 23.50
C GLY A 116 4.85 12.29 22.27
N LYS A 117 5.30 11.71 21.15
CA LYS A 117 5.46 12.41 19.87
C LYS A 117 4.34 12.07 18.91
N HIS A 118 3.88 13.07 18.17
CA HIS A 118 2.78 12.91 17.21
C HIS A 118 3.23 12.77 15.75
N LEU A 119 4.52 12.84 15.49
CA LEU A 119 5.09 12.77 14.15
C LEU A 119 6.38 11.96 14.15
N LEU A 120 6.40 10.95 13.29
CA LEU A 120 7.62 10.30 12.83
C LEU A 120 7.92 10.77 11.43
N SER A 121 9.12 11.31 11.21
CA SER A 121 9.61 11.76 9.90
C SER A 121 10.65 10.81 9.37
N SER A 122 10.53 10.45 8.10
CA SER A 122 11.47 9.61 7.38
C SER A 122 11.78 10.24 6.02
N PHE A 123 13.02 10.09 5.58
CA PHE A 123 13.48 10.45 4.23
C PHE A 123 13.90 9.20 3.48
N SER A 124 13.46 9.08 2.25
CA SER A 124 13.57 7.82 1.51
C SER A 124 13.87 8.01 0.03
N ALA A 125 14.33 6.93 -0.59
CA ALA A 125 14.20 6.73 -2.02
C ALA A 125 13.06 5.76 -2.30
N ASN A 126 12.28 6.04 -3.33
CA ASN A 126 11.26 5.16 -3.85
C ASN A 126 11.49 4.89 -5.33
N LEU A 127 11.29 3.64 -5.74
CA LEU A 127 11.17 3.27 -7.14
C LEU A 127 9.86 2.52 -7.31
N GLU A 128 8.99 3.03 -8.17
CA GLU A 128 7.74 2.40 -8.55
C GLU A 128 7.80 2.03 -10.03
N GLY A 129 7.49 0.80 -10.36
CA GLY A 129 7.39 0.32 -11.73
C GLY A 129 6.03 -0.32 -11.97
N GLU A 130 5.29 0.16 -12.96
CA GLU A 130 4.05 -0.44 -13.40
C GLU A 130 4.20 -0.95 -14.84
N ALA A 131 3.67 -2.12 -15.13
CA ALA A 131 3.58 -2.67 -16.47
C ALA A 131 2.23 -3.29 -16.72
N LYS A 132 1.68 -3.05 -17.92
CA LYS A 132 0.45 -3.69 -18.38
C LYS A 132 0.65 -4.18 -19.81
N TYR A 133 0.45 -5.46 -20.01
CA TYR A 133 0.68 -6.09 -21.33
C TYR A 133 -0.35 -7.18 -21.62
N GLU A 134 -0.94 -7.11 -22.80
CA GLU A 134 -1.78 -8.20 -23.32
C GLU A 134 -0.84 -9.19 -24.05
N PHE A 135 -0.51 -10.29 -23.40
CA PHE A 135 0.44 -11.28 -23.89
C PHE A 135 -0.24 -12.36 -24.76
N LEU A 136 -1.54 -12.56 -24.59
CA LEU A 136 -2.39 -13.37 -25.44
C LEU A 136 -3.75 -12.68 -25.58
N LYS A 137 -4.47 -13.00 -26.65
CA LYS A 137 -5.84 -12.49 -26.85
C LYS A 137 -6.69 -12.79 -25.63
N ASN A 138 -7.28 -11.75 -25.05
CA ASN A 138 -8.08 -11.80 -23.83
C ASN A 138 -7.31 -12.15 -22.53
N MET A 139 -5.98 -12.11 -22.55
CA MET A 139 -5.16 -12.35 -21.38
C MET A 139 -4.20 -11.19 -21.15
N THR A 140 -4.42 -10.46 -20.08
CA THR A 140 -3.63 -9.28 -19.71
C THR A 140 -2.89 -9.54 -18.42
N VAL A 141 -1.60 -9.26 -18.39
CA VAL A 141 -0.81 -9.17 -17.16
C VAL A 141 -0.65 -7.69 -16.75
N TYR A 142 -0.88 -7.43 -15.50
CA TYR A 142 -0.50 -6.19 -14.83
C TYR A 142 0.53 -6.53 -13.76
N SER A 143 1.60 -5.77 -13.70
CA SER A 143 2.65 -5.92 -12.69
C SER A 143 2.96 -4.56 -12.10
N ARG A 144 3.02 -4.48 -10.78
CA ARG A 144 3.45 -3.31 -10.03
C ARG A 144 4.51 -3.71 -9.02
N LEU A 145 5.66 -3.05 -9.10
CA LEU A 145 6.79 -3.22 -8.20
C LEU A 145 7.05 -1.89 -7.49
N ASP A 146 6.98 -1.90 -6.17
CA ASP A 146 7.35 -0.78 -5.31
C ASP A 146 8.60 -1.17 -4.51
N LEU A 147 9.65 -0.38 -4.61
CA LEU A 147 10.86 -0.48 -3.80
C LEU A 147 10.99 0.77 -2.94
N TYR A 148 11.28 0.57 -1.67
CA TYR A 148 11.43 1.65 -0.70
C TYR A 148 12.72 1.46 0.10
N SER A 149 13.45 2.55 0.36
CA SER A 149 14.64 2.56 1.21
C SER A 149 14.62 3.79 2.10
N ASP A 150 14.66 3.60 3.42
CA ASP A 150 14.75 4.71 4.39
C ASP A 150 16.21 5.14 4.57
N TYR A 151 16.51 6.39 4.25
CA TYR A 151 17.85 6.94 4.39
C TYR A 151 18.31 7.11 5.83
N LEU A 152 17.37 7.24 6.77
CA LEU A 152 17.66 7.48 8.18
C LEU A 152 17.80 6.18 8.97
N HIS A 153 17.14 5.12 8.51
CA HIS A 153 17.12 3.83 9.20
C HIS A 153 17.51 2.71 8.23
N LYS A 154 18.77 2.24 8.34
CA LYS A 154 19.30 1.13 7.55
C LYS A 154 19.10 1.28 6.02
N PRO A 155 19.71 2.24 5.36
CA PRO A 155 19.43 2.56 3.95
C PRO A 155 19.75 1.44 2.95
N LEU A 156 20.43 0.38 3.35
CA LEU A 156 20.67 -0.79 2.52
C LEU A 156 19.56 -1.86 2.64
N ASN A 157 18.65 -1.70 3.59
CA ASN A 157 17.46 -2.54 3.67
C ASN A 157 16.42 -1.97 2.72
N ILE A 158 16.11 -2.73 1.68
CA ILE A 158 15.13 -2.33 0.68
C ILE A 158 13.85 -3.12 0.96
N ASP A 159 12.77 -2.38 1.22
CA ASP A 159 11.44 -2.95 1.29
C ASP A 159 10.92 -3.17 -0.13
N VAL A 160 10.27 -4.29 -0.33
CA VAL A 160 9.77 -4.73 -1.63
C VAL A 160 8.28 -5.03 -1.50
N ASN A 161 7.48 -4.45 -2.38
CA ASN A 161 6.10 -4.84 -2.59
C ASN A 161 5.89 -5.09 -4.09
N TRP A 162 5.67 -6.34 -4.45
CA TRP A 162 5.50 -6.73 -5.85
C TRP A 162 4.16 -7.43 -6.04
N GLU A 163 3.28 -6.78 -6.78
CA GLU A 163 1.99 -7.33 -7.19
C GLU A 163 2.02 -7.72 -8.67
N VAL A 164 1.50 -8.91 -8.96
CA VAL A 164 1.25 -9.37 -10.33
C VAL A 164 -0.18 -9.86 -10.42
N GLN A 165 -0.92 -9.31 -11.37
CA GLN A 165 -2.29 -9.68 -11.66
C GLN A 165 -2.40 -10.18 -13.10
N VAL A 166 -2.91 -11.39 -13.27
CA VAL A 166 -3.22 -11.96 -14.58
C VAL A 166 -4.74 -12.04 -14.73
N ASN A 167 -5.25 -11.27 -15.69
CA ASN A 167 -6.67 -11.27 -16.03
C ASN A 167 -6.89 -12.10 -17.29
N MET A 168 -7.79 -13.07 -17.22
CA MET A 168 -8.11 -14.00 -18.30
C MET A 168 -9.62 -13.94 -18.58
N ILE A 169 -9.99 -13.46 -19.77
CA ILE A 169 -11.38 -13.42 -20.23
C ILE A 169 -11.61 -14.70 -21.04
N ILE A 170 -12.31 -15.66 -20.43
CA ILE A 170 -12.55 -16.98 -21.03
C ILE A 170 -13.64 -16.88 -22.09
N ASN A 171 -14.72 -16.14 -21.80
CA ASN A 171 -15.80 -15.87 -22.74
C ASN A 171 -16.57 -14.60 -22.34
N LYS A 172 -17.70 -14.32 -23.01
CA LYS A 172 -18.54 -13.13 -22.76
C LYS A 172 -19.08 -13.00 -21.33
N TRP A 173 -19.12 -14.10 -20.59
CA TRP A 173 -19.74 -14.17 -19.27
C TRP A 173 -18.76 -14.57 -18.17
N PHE A 174 -17.62 -15.12 -18.53
CA PHE A 174 -16.71 -15.74 -17.57
C PHE A 174 -15.29 -15.16 -17.68
N SER A 175 -14.78 -14.71 -16.56
CA SER A 175 -13.41 -14.24 -16.42
C SER A 175 -12.77 -14.81 -15.17
N THR A 176 -11.46 -14.91 -15.18
CA THR A 176 -10.66 -15.32 -14.04
C THR A 176 -9.52 -14.34 -13.84
N THR A 177 -9.21 -14.05 -12.59
CA THR A 177 -8.09 -13.17 -12.19
C THR A 177 -7.25 -13.91 -11.18
N LEU A 178 -5.96 -14.04 -11.47
CA LEU A 178 -4.97 -14.50 -10.53
C LEU A 178 -4.17 -13.28 -10.07
N THR A 179 -4.18 -13.00 -8.77
CA THR A 179 -3.38 -11.94 -8.16
C THR A 179 -2.38 -12.57 -7.21
N THR A 180 -1.10 -12.25 -7.39
CA THR A 180 -0.04 -12.60 -6.46
C THR A 180 0.56 -11.33 -5.89
N ASN A 181 0.88 -11.34 -4.60
CA ASN A 181 1.58 -10.25 -3.95
C ASN A 181 2.71 -10.80 -3.09
N LEU A 182 3.92 -10.30 -3.34
CA LEU A 182 5.12 -10.60 -2.59
C LEU A 182 5.51 -9.33 -1.82
N MET A 183 5.64 -9.45 -0.51
CA MET A 183 6.09 -8.36 0.36
C MET A 183 7.31 -8.79 1.16
N TYR A 184 8.28 -7.92 1.24
CA TYR A 184 9.43 -7.99 2.13
C TYR A 184 9.63 -6.63 2.78
N ASP A 185 9.70 -6.61 4.10
CA ASP A 185 9.94 -5.42 4.91
C ASP A 185 10.83 -5.86 6.08
N ASP A 186 12.02 -5.27 6.20
CA ASP A 186 12.99 -5.64 7.24
C ASP A 186 12.54 -5.22 8.64
N ASP A 187 11.67 -4.25 8.74
CA ASP A 187 11.15 -3.76 10.01
C ASP A 187 9.96 -4.58 10.51
N VAL A 188 9.28 -5.30 9.62
CA VAL A 188 8.19 -6.22 9.96
C VAL A 188 8.74 -7.59 10.34
N LYS A 189 8.80 -7.87 11.64
CA LYS A 189 9.32 -9.14 12.17
C LYS A 189 8.20 -10.12 12.43
N ILE A 190 8.23 -11.24 11.72
CA ILE A 190 7.26 -12.32 11.81
C ILE A 190 7.78 -13.39 12.77
N VAL A 191 6.91 -13.91 13.64
CA VAL A 191 7.22 -15.05 14.51
C VAL A 191 7.35 -16.29 13.64
N GLN A 192 8.50 -16.99 13.74
CA GLN A 192 8.79 -18.22 13.03
C GLN A 192 8.30 -19.44 13.82
N LYS A 193 8.28 -20.59 13.18
CA LYS A 193 7.86 -21.86 13.82
C LYS A 193 8.71 -22.25 15.01
N ASP A 194 9.95 -21.79 15.08
CA ASP A 194 10.91 -22.02 16.19
C ASP A 194 10.79 -20.96 17.29
N GLY A 195 9.83 -20.02 17.19
CA GLY A 195 9.62 -18.94 18.15
C GLY A 195 10.54 -17.73 17.94
N THR A 196 11.48 -17.77 17.03
CA THR A 196 12.32 -16.60 16.69
C THR A 196 11.52 -15.57 15.89
N LYS A 197 11.93 -14.29 15.99
CA LYS A 197 11.34 -13.20 15.19
C LYS A 197 12.35 -12.70 14.17
N GLY A 198 11.94 -12.59 12.91
CA GLY A 198 12.79 -12.08 11.84
C GLY A 198 11.98 -11.58 10.66
N ALA A 199 12.61 -10.71 9.84
CA ALA A 199 12.06 -10.29 8.57
C ALA A 199 11.93 -11.49 7.63
N ARG A 200 10.83 -11.59 6.93
CA ARG A 200 10.54 -12.68 6.00
C ARG A 200 9.75 -12.18 4.81
N VAL A 201 10.00 -12.81 3.69
CA VAL A 201 9.13 -12.65 2.51
C VAL A 201 7.74 -13.18 2.85
N GLN A 202 6.74 -12.35 2.62
CA GLN A 202 5.34 -12.68 2.72
C GLN A 202 4.80 -12.85 1.30
N PHE A 203 4.12 -13.95 1.05
CA PHE A 203 3.52 -14.24 -0.25
C PHE A 203 2.03 -14.47 -0.09
N LYS A 204 1.24 -13.77 -0.88
CA LYS A 204 -0.22 -13.90 -0.94
C LYS A 204 -0.65 -14.20 -2.36
N GLU A 205 -1.54 -15.15 -2.49
CA GLU A 205 -2.15 -15.54 -3.77
C GLU A 205 -3.67 -15.49 -3.65
N ILE A 206 -4.33 -14.91 -4.64
CA ILE A 206 -5.78 -14.84 -4.72
C ILE A 206 -6.21 -15.24 -6.12
N LEU A 207 -7.03 -16.29 -6.22
CA LEU A 207 -7.71 -16.67 -7.45
C LEU A 207 -9.16 -16.18 -7.37
N GLY A 208 -9.51 -15.27 -8.26
CA GLY A 208 -10.85 -14.73 -8.43
C GLY A 208 -11.54 -15.30 -9.66
N VAL A 209 -12.81 -15.63 -9.55
CA VAL A 209 -13.65 -16.05 -10.66
C VAL A 209 -14.81 -15.06 -10.77
N GLY A 210 -14.96 -14.45 -11.94
CA GLY A 210 -16.02 -13.48 -12.23
C GLY A 210 -17.01 -14.01 -13.24
N VAL A 211 -18.30 -13.78 -12.99
CA VAL A 211 -19.39 -14.02 -13.94
C VAL A 211 -20.10 -12.70 -14.20
N GLN A 212 -20.19 -12.31 -15.47
CA GLN A 212 -20.83 -11.08 -15.89
C GLN A 212 -21.94 -11.36 -16.90
N PHE A 213 -23.11 -10.81 -16.65
CA PHE A 213 -24.22 -10.84 -17.61
C PHE A 213 -24.53 -9.39 -18.03
N ASN A 214 -24.56 -9.16 -19.35
CA ASN A 214 -25.00 -7.90 -19.94
C ASN A 214 -26.42 -8.12 -20.50
N PHE A 215 -27.39 -7.36 -20.01
CA PHE A 215 -28.79 -7.42 -20.46
C PHE A 215 -29.07 -6.26 -21.42
#